data_b7c393376f640cce6920ce266d7d991c
#
_entry.id   b7c393376f640cce6920ce266d7d991c
#
_cell.length_a   1.000
_cell.length_b   1.000
_cell.length_c   1.000
_cell.angle_alpha   90.00
_cell.angle_beta   90.00
_cell.angle_gamma   90.00
#
_symmetry.space_group_name_H-M   'P 1'
#
loop_
_entity.id
_entity.type
_entity.pdbx_description
1 polymer ?
#
loop_
_entity_poly.entity_id
_entity_poly.type
_entity_poly.pdbx_seq_one_letter_code
_entity_poly.pdbx_strand_id
1 'polypeptide(L)' 'MRKQVIEFGGEPVGIVVPDQDRLKFIAVKFHVIDLDEQRFDTPDDVRLAIRDLVRARNTAPTTHV' A
#
# COMPACT_ATOMS: atom_id res chain seq x y z
N MET A 1 9.11 -4.65 -18.29
CA MET A 1 8.22 -4.32 -17.19
C MET A 1 8.73 -3.10 -16.51
N ARG A 2 7.87 -2.38 -15.90
CA ARG A 2 8.28 -1.11 -15.32
C ARG A 2 7.48 -0.84 -14.07
N LYS A 3 8.01 0.03 -13.25
CA LYS A 3 7.35 0.40 -12.01
C LYS A 3 6.10 1.21 -12.31
N GLN A 4 5.17 1.16 -11.39
CA GLN A 4 3.91 1.85 -11.51
C GLN A 4 3.64 2.57 -10.19
N VAL A 5 3.22 3.83 -10.30
CA VAL A 5 2.90 4.60 -9.12
C VAL A 5 1.52 4.18 -8.61
N ILE A 6 1.41 4.03 -7.30
CA ILE A 6 0.14 3.72 -6.66
C ILE A 6 -0.33 4.96 -5.93
N GLU A 7 -1.54 5.38 -6.25
CA GLU A 7 -2.15 6.55 -5.63
C GLU A 7 -3.32 6.10 -4.77
N PHE A 8 -3.52 6.81 -3.70
CA PHE A 8 -4.64 6.56 -2.81
C PHE A 8 -5.09 7.90 -2.24
N GLY A 9 -6.39 8.19 -2.37
CA GLY A 9 -6.89 9.46 -1.89
C GLY A 9 -6.36 10.64 -2.66
N GLY A 10 -5.97 10.41 -3.92
CA GLY A 10 -5.51 11.50 -4.77
C GLY A 10 -4.04 11.83 -4.62
N GLU A 11 -3.28 11.04 -3.88
CA GLU A 11 -1.85 11.32 -3.75
C GLU A 11 -1.06 10.02 -3.89
N PRO A 12 0.16 10.11 -4.39
CA PRO A 12 0.99 8.92 -4.52
C PRO A 12 1.44 8.45 -3.15
N VAL A 13 1.23 7.17 -2.88
CA VAL A 13 1.61 6.59 -1.58
C VAL A 13 2.73 5.58 -1.73
N GLY A 14 3.01 5.12 -2.94
CA GLY A 14 4.09 4.18 -3.16
C GLY A 14 4.18 3.80 -4.62
N ILE A 15 5.04 2.86 -4.91
CA ILE A 15 5.19 2.32 -6.25
C ILE A 15 5.20 0.80 -6.16
N VAL A 16 4.90 0.16 -7.27
CA VAL A 16 5.10 -1.28 -7.38
C VAL A 16 6.13 -1.53 -8.46
N VAL A 17 6.98 -2.49 -8.20
CA VAL A 17 8.02 -2.88 -9.15
C VAL A 17 7.89 -4.37 -9.39
N PRO A 18 8.26 -4.82 -10.59
CA PRO A 18 8.22 -6.25 -10.88
C PRO A 18 9.22 -7.00 -9.98
N ASP A 19 8.77 -8.12 -9.45
CA ASP A 19 9.60 -8.96 -8.60
C ASP A 19 9.22 -10.39 -8.90
N GLN A 20 9.93 -10.99 -9.84
CA GLN A 20 9.62 -12.32 -10.34
C GLN A 20 8.19 -12.33 -10.89
N ASP A 21 7.31 -13.13 -10.36
CA ASP A 21 5.96 -13.22 -10.86
C ASP A 21 5.01 -12.26 -10.17
N ARG A 22 5.51 -11.42 -9.30
CA ARG A 22 4.65 -10.58 -8.49
C ARG A 22 5.10 -9.15 -8.56
N LEU A 23 4.35 -8.29 -7.87
CA LEU A 23 4.67 -6.88 -7.74
C LEU A 23 5.07 -6.61 -6.31
N LYS A 24 6.17 -5.94 -6.14
CA LYS A 24 6.64 -5.58 -4.82
C LYS A 24 6.30 -4.11 -4.57
N PHE A 25 5.66 -3.85 -3.46
CA PHE A 25 5.25 -2.49 -3.11
C PHE A 25 6.36 -1.79 -2.34
N ILE A 26 6.66 -0.57 -2.76
CA ILE A 26 7.64 0.27 -2.08
C ILE A 26 6.89 1.48 -1.56
N ALA A 27 6.80 1.62 -0.26
CA ALA A 27 6.07 2.73 0.33
C ALA A 27 6.88 4.01 0.24
N VAL A 28 6.21 5.10 -0.12
CA VAL A 28 6.84 6.42 -0.11
C VAL A 28 6.19 7.32 0.93
N LYS A 29 5.11 6.87 1.55
CA LYS A 29 4.46 7.60 2.64
C LYS A 29 4.49 6.76 3.89
N PHE A 30 4.69 7.42 5.01
CA PHE A 30 4.85 6.68 6.25
C PHE A 30 3.59 5.93 6.65
N HIS A 31 2.43 6.45 6.32
CA HIS A 31 1.20 5.82 6.77
C HIS A 31 0.92 4.48 6.06
N VAL A 32 1.66 4.15 5.03
CA VAL A 32 1.52 2.84 4.39
C VAL A 32 2.80 2.02 4.54
N ILE A 33 3.65 2.39 5.49
CA ILE A 33 4.94 1.71 5.65
C ILE A 33 4.77 0.24 6.04
N ASP A 34 3.65 -0.11 6.63
CA ASP A 34 3.41 -1.49 7.01
C ASP A 34 3.32 -2.42 5.80
N LEU A 35 3.07 -1.86 4.63
CA LEU A 35 2.99 -2.65 3.41
C LEU A 35 4.30 -2.63 2.62
N ASP A 36 5.30 -1.90 3.10
CA ASP A 36 6.55 -1.77 2.39
C ASP A 36 7.19 -3.14 2.18
N GLU A 37 7.65 -3.37 0.94
CA GLU A 37 8.32 -4.60 0.53
C GLU A 37 7.43 -5.83 0.51
N GLN A 38 6.13 -5.68 0.68
CA GLN A 38 5.22 -6.80 0.50
C GLN A 38 4.94 -7.03 -0.98
N ARG A 39 4.61 -8.25 -1.32
CA ARG A 39 4.37 -8.63 -2.70
C ARG A 39 2.88 -8.82 -2.93
N PHE A 40 2.44 -8.42 -4.12
CA PHE A 40 1.04 -8.51 -4.51
C PHE A 40 0.97 -9.02 -5.93
N ASP A 41 -0.18 -9.57 -6.30
CA ASP A 41 -0.36 -10.10 -7.63
C ASP A 41 -0.72 -9.01 -8.64
N THR A 42 -1.48 -8.02 -8.23
CA THR A 42 -1.93 -6.95 -9.13
C THR A 42 -1.87 -5.62 -8.41
N PRO A 43 -1.86 -4.51 -9.17
CA PRO A 43 -1.95 -3.19 -8.54
C PRO A 43 -3.25 -3.00 -7.75
N ASP A 44 -4.34 -3.63 -8.19
CA ASP A 44 -5.59 -3.52 -7.45
C ASP A 44 -5.47 -4.16 -6.08
N ASP A 45 -4.75 -5.26 -5.97
CA ASP A 45 -4.52 -5.88 -4.68
C ASP A 45 -3.78 -4.94 -3.74
N VAL A 46 -2.84 -4.17 -4.28
CA VAL A 46 -2.13 -3.18 -3.48
C VAL A 46 -3.09 -2.13 -2.97
N ARG A 47 -3.95 -1.63 -3.84
CA ARG A 47 -4.91 -0.59 -3.44
C ARG A 47 -5.87 -1.09 -2.37
N LEU A 48 -6.31 -2.34 -2.50
CA LEU A 48 -7.18 -2.91 -1.48
C LEU A 48 -6.47 -3.02 -0.14
N ALA A 49 -5.21 -3.43 -0.16
CA ALA A 49 -4.44 -3.53 1.07
C ALA A 49 -4.25 -2.16 1.70
N ILE A 50 -4.00 -1.14 0.89
CA ILE A 50 -3.84 0.22 1.40
C ILE A 50 -5.15 0.69 2.02
N ARG A 51 -6.26 0.44 1.33
CA ARG A 51 -7.57 0.86 1.84
C ARG A 51 -7.84 0.21 3.19
N ASP A 52 -7.55 -1.08 3.30
CA ASP A 52 -7.79 -1.78 4.55
C ASP A 52 -6.90 -1.26 5.65
N LEU A 53 -5.65 -0.96 5.34
CA LEU A 53 -4.73 -0.42 6.34
C LEU A 53 -5.19 0.94 6.83
N VAL A 54 -5.57 1.82 5.92
CA VAL A 54 -5.99 3.17 6.29
C VAL A 54 -7.28 3.09 7.09
N ARG A 55 -8.19 2.22 6.68
CA ARG A 55 -9.45 2.06 7.41
C ARG A 55 -9.20 1.55 8.83
N ALA A 56 -8.29 0.61 8.99
CA ALA A 56 -8.00 0.08 10.30
C ALA A 56 -7.41 1.17 11.20
N ARG A 57 -6.56 2.01 10.65
CA ARG A 57 -6.00 3.10 11.44
C ARG A 57 -7.03 4.13 11.82
N ASN A 58 -7.94 4.42 10.90
CA ASN A 58 -8.96 5.43 11.18
C ASN A 58 -9.99 4.96 12.17
N THR A 59 -10.25 3.66 12.23
CA THR A 59 -11.22 3.11 13.15
C THR A 59 -10.58 2.55 14.39
N ALA A 60 -9.28 2.59 14.48
CA ALA A 60 -8.59 2.12 15.66
C ALA A 60 -9.12 2.91 16.83
N PRO A 61 -9.58 2.30 17.76
CA PRO A 61 -10.21 2.97 18.84
C PRO A 61 -9.25 3.68 19.66
N THR A 62 -9.42 4.31 19.69
CA THR A 62 -8.69 4.76 20.24
C THR A 62 -8.73 4.64 21.57
N THR A 63 -8.92 3.99 21.79
CA THR A 63 -8.96 3.75 22.67
C THR A 63 -8.49 3.95 23.57
N HIS A 64 -8.47 4.10 23.82
CA HIS A 64 -8.16 4.17 24.53
C HIS A 64 -7.84 4.32 25.16
N VAL A 65 -7.78 4.39 25.39
CA VAL A 65 -7.63 4.53 25.95
C VAL A 65 -7.56 4.76 26.57
#